data_2ea023e6e0851d6373eaecb30cb3940a
#
_entry.id   2ea023e6e0851d6373eaecb30cb3940a
#
_cell.length_a   1.000
_cell.length_b   1.000
_cell.length_c   1.000
_cell.angle_alpha   90.00
_cell.angle_beta   90.00
_cell.angle_gamma   90.00
#
_symmetry.space_group_name_H-M   'P 1'
#
loop_
_entity.id
_entity.type
_entity.pdbx_description
1 polymer ?
#
loop_
_entity_poly.entity_id
_entity_poly.type
_entity_poly.pdbx_seq_one_letter_code
_entity_poly.pdbx_strand_id
1 'polypeptide(L)'
;MENNDLRLLLSIEDRIIAEDIQNMLEESEIYTMLVSDNPASSILTTYSGINPLESIDIQINKNDYQRAIEILIDSPYKELVDITKP
;
A
#
# COMPACT_ATOMS: atom_id res chain seq x y z
N MET A 1 6.56 -14.88 -15.63
CA MET A 1 6.36 -14.67 -15.52
C MET A 1 5.64 -14.17 -15.18
N GLU A 2 5.11 -14.03 -14.76
CA GLU A 2 4.56 -13.58 -14.56
C GLU A 2 4.10 -12.88 -13.67
N ASN A 3 4.09 -12.00 -13.49
CA ASN A 3 3.73 -11.08 -12.60
C ASN A 3 2.37 -10.63 -12.66
N ASN A 4 1.56 -11.16 -13.46
CA ASN A 4 0.15 -10.88 -13.59
C ASN A 4 -0.62 -11.30 -12.37
N ASP A 5 0.04 -11.97 -11.45
CA ASP A 5 -0.61 -12.39 -10.22
C ASP A 5 -0.69 -11.29 -9.18
N LEU A 6 -0.04 -10.17 -9.41
CA LEU A 6 -0.11 -9.08 -8.45
C LEU A 6 -1.36 -8.24 -8.66
N ARG A 7 -1.89 -7.76 -7.56
CA ARG A 7 -3.08 -6.93 -7.59
C ARG A 7 -2.93 -5.79 -6.62
N LEU A 8 -3.40 -4.61 -7.01
CA LEU A 8 -3.36 -3.44 -6.15
C LEU A 8 -4.33 -3.63 -4.99
N LEU A 9 -3.83 -3.47 -3.79
CA LEU A 9 -4.66 -3.55 -2.59
C LEU A 9 -5.12 -2.15 -2.19
N LEU A 10 -4.18 -1.25 -2.01
CA LEU A 10 -4.46 0.11 -1.59
C LEU A 10 -3.40 1.04 -2.14
N SER A 11 -3.76 2.32 -2.29
CA SER A 11 -2.79 3.37 -2.53
C SER A 11 -2.84 4.31 -1.35
N ILE A 12 -1.69 4.58 -0.76
CA ILE A 12 -1.61 5.36 0.46
C ILE A 12 -0.54 6.42 0.29
N GLU A 13 -0.79 7.59 0.84
CA GLU A 13 0.18 8.68 0.76
C GLU A 13 1.11 8.74 1.95
N ASP A 14 0.86 7.94 2.96
CA ASP A 14 1.68 7.94 4.16
C ASP A 14 2.55 6.69 4.18
N ARG A 15 3.86 6.90 4.05
CA ARG A 15 4.78 5.78 3.97
C ARG A 15 4.80 4.96 5.27
N ILE A 16 4.65 5.63 6.40
CA ILE A 16 4.67 4.91 7.66
C ILE A 16 3.49 3.96 7.76
N ILE A 17 2.33 4.41 7.34
CA ILE A 17 1.16 3.56 7.34
C ILE A 17 1.32 2.42 6.34
N ALA A 18 1.88 2.72 5.18
CA ALA A 18 2.08 1.68 4.18
C ALA A 18 2.99 0.57 4.70
N GLU A 19 4.07 0.96 5.38
CA GLU A 19 4.99 -0.04 5.91
C GLU A 19 4.37 -0.81 7.06
N ASP A 20 3.54 -0.15 7.85
CA ASP A 20 2.88 -0.83 8.94
C ASP A 20 1.90 -1.88 8.42
N ILE A 21 1.17 -1.52 7.37
CA ILE A 21 0.27 -2.47 6.73
C ILE A 21 1.06 -3.64 6.14
N GLN A 22 2.19 -3.33 5.52
CA GLN A 22 3.02 -4.39 4.97
C GLN A 22 3.46 -5.36 6.06
N ASN A 23 3.93 -4.83 7.18
CA ASN A 23 4.36 -5.69 8.27
C ASN A 23 3.22 -6.54 8.80
N MET A 24 2.05 -5.93 8.92
CA MET A 24 0.91 -6.64 9.44
C MET A 24 0.50 -7.79 8.54
N LEU A 25 0.52 -7.55 7.24
CA LEU A 25 0.14 -8.59 6.30
C LEU A 25 1.21 -9.68 6.23
N GLU A 26 2.47 -9.30 6.34
CA GLU A 26 3.52 -10.29 6.30
C GLU A 26 3.50 -11.19 7.52
N GLU A 27 3.02 -10.69 8.64
CA GLU A 27 2.84 -11.54 9.80
C GLU A 27 1.80 -12.63 9.54
N SER A 28 0.92 -12.39 8.60
CA SER A 28 -0.06 -13.40 8.21
C SER A 28 0.38 -14.14 6.97
N GLU A 29 1.66 -14.02 6.63
CA GLU A 29 2.25 -14.71 5.49
C GLU A 29 1.71 -14.25 4.15
N ILE A 30 1.27 -12.99 4.09
CA ILE A 30 0.85 -12.39 2.84
C ILE A 30 1.98 -11.48 2.37
N TYR A 31 2.57 -11.83 1.26
CA TYR A 31 3.68 -11.07 0.72
C TYR A 31 3.16 -9.78 0.10
N THR A 32 3.81 -8.67 0.42
CA THR A 32 3.39 -7.37 -0.10
C THR A 32 4.54 -6.70 -0.80
N MET A 33 4.21 -5.91 -1.81
CA MET A 33 5.20 -5.11 -2.52
C MET A 33 4.75 -3.66 -2.47
N LEU A 34 5.63 -2.78 -2.04
CA LEU A 34 5.34 -1.35 -2.02
C LEU A 34 5.98 -0.70 -3.24
N VAL A 35 5.19 0.02 -4.00
CA VAL A 35 5.67 0.68 -5.20
C VAL A 35 5.38 2.16 -5.07
N SER A 36 6.45 2.96 -5.08
CA SER A 36 6.29 4.39 -4.99
C SER A 36 6.23 4.98 -6.40
N ASP A 37 5.34 5.92 -6.56
CA ASP A 37 5.01 6.38 -7.88
C ASP A 37 5.69 7.65 -8.30
N ASN A 38 6.48 8.27 -7.45
CA ASN A 38 6.96 9.60 -7.75
C ASN A 38 8.40 9.79 -7.40
N PRO A 39 9.29 9.03 -7.96
CA PRO A 39 10.70 9.14 -7.58
C PRO A 39 11.31 10.47 -8.02
N ALA A 40 10.90 10.98 -9.17
CA ALA A 40 11.49 12.20 -9.67
C ALA A 40 10.98 13.42 -8.94
N SER A 41 9.76 13.38 -8.50
CA SER A 41 9.18 14.50 -7.80
C SER A 41 9.83 14.75 -6.46
N SER A 42 10.36 13.71 -5.86
CA SER A 42 10.93 13.87 -4.54
C SER A 42 12.13 14.81 -4.55
N ILE A 43 12.82 14.89 -5.66
CA ILE A 43 13.94 15.79 -5.76
C ILE A 43 13.48 17.23 -5.73
N LEU A 44 12.47 17.53 -6.50
CA LEU A 44 11.94 18.88 -6.55
C LEU A 44 11.32 19.30 -5.23
N THR A 45 10.58 18.40 -4.62
CA THR A 45 9.94 18.73 -3.36
C THR A 45 10.95 18.92 -2.25
N THR A 46 11.99 18.13 -2.24
CA THR A 46 13.03 18.30 -1.26
C THR A 46 13.65 19.67 -1.40
N TYR A 47 13.85 20.08 -2.64
CA TYR A 47 14.46 21.34 -2.92
C TYR A 47 13.59 22.51 -2.47
N SER A 48 12.28 22.40 -2.67
CA SER A 48 11.38 23.48 -2.33
C SER A 48 10.97 23.43 -0.87
N GLY A 49 11.30 22.37 -0.17
CA GLY A 49 10.93 22.27 1.23
C GLY A 49 9.49 21.85 1.46
N ILE A 50 8.83 21.41 0.42
CA ILE A 50 7.44 20.98 0.52
C ILE A 50 7.41 19.46 0.58
N ASN A 51 6.59 18.94 1.49
CA ASN A 51 6.43 17.50 1.57
C ASN A 51 5.77 16.99 0.33
N PRO A 52 6.35 16.01 -0.32
CA PRO A 52 5.73 15.47 -1.52
C PRO A 52 4.53 14.63 -1.16
N LEU A 53 3.55 14.69 -2.01
CA LEU A 53 2.45 13.77 -1.92
C LEU A 53 2.90 12.50 -2.61
N GLU A 54 3.48 11.62 -1.84
CA GLU A 54 3.99 10.38 -2.36
C GLU A 54 2.86 9.37 -2.39
N SER A 55 2.62 8.78 -3.52
CA SER A 55 1.60 7.76 -3.63
C SER A 55 2.28 6.41 -3.60
N ILE A 56 1.97 5.62 -2.61
CA ILE A 56 2.57 4.31 -2.44
C ILE A 56 1.50 3.27 -2.68
N ASP A 57 1.72 2.45 -3.70
CA ASP A 57 0.81 1.37 -4.03
C ASP A 57 1.23 0.13 -3.28
N ILE A 58 0.30 -0.47 -2.57
CA ILE A 58 0.52 -1.74 -1.89
C ILE A 58 -0.05 -2.82 -2.78
N GLN A 59 0.81 -3.68 -3.28
CA GLN A 59 0.39 -4.75 -4.17
C GLN A 59 0.61 -6.09 -3.52
N ILE A 60 -0.30 -7.00 -3.74
CA ILE A 60 -0.23 -8.34 -3.18
C ILE A 60 -0.60 -9.35 -4.25
N ASN A 61 -0.38 -10.61 -3.95
CA ASN A 61 -0.82 -11.66 -4.83
C ASN A 61 -2.35 -11.66 -4.87
N LYS A 62 -2.91 -11.77 -6.05
CA LYS A 62 -4.36 -11.69 -6.18
C LYS A 62 -5.06 -12.80 -5.39
N ASN A 63 -4.38 -13.92 -5.18
CA ASN A 63 -4.98 -15.00 -4.41
C ASN A 63 -5.08 -14.67 -2.93
N ASP A 64 -4.33 -13.68 -2.47
CA ASP A 64 -4.37 -13.27 -1.07
C ASP A 64 -5.24 -12.05 -0.87
N TYR A 65 -5.84 -11.53 -1.92
CA TYR A 65 -6.57 -10.27 -1.83
C TYR A 65 -7.68 -10.33 -0.79
N GLN A 66 -8.47 -11.39 -0.85
CA GLN A 66 -9.60 -11.51 0.08
C GLN A 66 -9.12 -11.59 1.53
N ARG A 67 -8.07 -12.37 1.76
CA ARG A 67 -7.52 -12.48 3.10
C ARG A 67 -6.99 -11.14 3.60
N ALA A 68 -6.31 -10.43 2.71
CA ALA A 68 -5.75 -9.14 3.07
C ALA A 68 -6.85 -8.16 3.45
N ILE A 69 -7.92 -8.13 2.69
CA ILE A 69 -9.05 -7.26 3.00
C ILE A 69 -9.62 -7.59 4.38
N GLU A 70 -9.77 -8.88 4.66
CA GLU A 70 -10.32 -9.29 5.94
C GLU A 70 -9.42 -8.88 7.09
N ILE A 71 -8.12 -8.98 6.90
CA ILE A 71 -7.17 -8.59 7.93
C ILE A 71 -7.25 -7.08 8.17
N LEU A 72 -7.35 -6.32 7.09
CA LEU A 72 -7.42 -4.88 7.22
C LEU A 72 -8.71 -4.41 7.86
N ILE A 73 -9.81 -5.07 7.57
CA ILE A 73 -11.08 -4.71 8.18
C ILE A 73 -11.03 -4.92 9.69
N ASP A 74 -10.23 -5.89 10.11
CA ASP A 74 -10.11 -6.19 11.53
C ASP A 74 -8.99 -5.39 12.19
N SER A 75 -8.46 -4.39 11.53
CA SER A 75 -7.32 -3.63 12.00
C SER A 75 -7.70 -2.16 12.16
N PRO A 76 -6.78 -1.35 12.70
CA PRO A 76 -7.04 0.10 12.79
C PRO A 76 -7.17 0.76 11.43
N TYR A 77 -6.79 0.07 10.37
CA TYR A 77 -6.85 0.64 9.03
C TYR A 77 -8.12 0.27 8.29
N LYS A 78 -9.12 -0.14 9.03
CA LYS A 78 -10.39 -0.54 8.44
C LYS A 78 -10.98 0.54 7.56
N GLU A 79 -10.84 1.79 7.96
CA GLU A 79 -11.45 2.87 7.21
C GLU A 79 -10.83 3.05 5.84
N LEU A 80 -9.58 2.68 5.69
CA LEU A 80 -8.95 2.77 4.38
C LEU A 80 -9.58 1.80 3.39
N VAL A 81 -9.98 0.66 3.88
CA VAL A 81 -10.63 -0.34 3.05
C VAL A 81 -12.06 0.07 2.74
N ASP A 82 -12.75 0.60 3.73
CA ASP A 82 -14.14 1.00 3.53
C ASP A 82 -14.27 2.09 2.49
N ILE A 83 -13.30 2.96 2.41
CA ILE A 83 -13.35 4.05 1.44
C ILE A 83 -13.29 3.52 0.02
N THR A 84 -12.58 2.41 -0.19
CA THR A 84 -12.46 1.87 -1.54
C THR A 84 -13.65 1.01 -1.94
N LYS A 85 -14.52 0.70 -1.01
CA LYS A 85 -15.67 -0.10 -1.38
C LYS A 85 -16.74 0.77 -1.99
N PRO A 86 -17.37 0.31 -3.03
CA PRO A 86 -18.43 1.09 -3.67
C PRO A 86 -19.67 1.21 -2.83
#